data_4f49f72a4a724593d46ca3af393935d5
#
_entry.id   4f49f72a4a724593d46ca3af393935d5
#
_cell.length_a   1.000
_cell.length_b   1.000
_cell.length_c   1.000
_cell.angle_alpha   90.00
_cell.angle_beta   90.00
_cell.angle_gamma   90.00
#
_symmetry.space_group_name_H-M   'P 1'
#
loop_
_entity.id
_entity.type
_entity.pdbx_description
1 polymer ?
#
loop_
_entity_poly.entity_id
_entity_poly.type
_entity_poly.pdbx_seq_one_letter_code
_entity_poly.pdbx_strand_id
1 'polypeptide(L)'
;LPVMRPLVLEYEKDINTHNMNDEFMIGSQLLAAPVVEQGATKRMVYLPSGEWVDYWTKEHIAGGQYIIRDAPLDTCPIYVKAGTILPKYPVEAYIGTKEQKKLILEVYAGDGEYEHYQDDGLDFAYEQGAYNLYRFSHTGNGELEEKLLHEGYPKYEEIEIKYIP
;
A
#
# COMPACT_ATOMS: atom_id res chain seq x y z
N LEU A 1 3.08 -2.49 -14.94
CA LEU A 1 3.48 -3.56 -13.99
C LEU A 1 2.22 -4.13 -13.33
N PRO A 2 2.18 -5.44 -12.99
CA PRO A 2 1.03 -6.03 -12.29
C PRO A 2 0.90 -5.49 -10.85
N VAL A 3 -0.31 -5.52 -10.31
CA VAL A 3 -0.57 -5.10 -8.92
C VAL A 3 0.13 -6.03 -7.94
N MET A 4 -0.04 -7.35 -8.10
CA MET A 4 0.73 -8.36 -7.35
C MET A 4 1.97 -8.73 -8.18
N ARG A 5 3.14 -8.62 -7.58
CA ARG A 5 4.40 -8.84 -8.28
C ARG A 5 5.45 -9.53 -7.39
N PRO A 6 6.26 -10.42 -7.93
CA PRO A 6 7.37 -11.01 -7.18
C PRO A 6 8.37 -9.93 -6.76
N LEU A 7 9.03 -10.14 -5.60
CA LEU A 7 9.98 -9.18 -5.03
C LEU A 7 11.09 -8.80 -6.04
N VAL A 8 11.53 -9.74 -6.86
CA VAL A 8 12.59 -9.50 -7.85
C VAL A 8 12.27 -8.38 -8.85
N LEU A 9 11.00 -8.09 -9.13
CA LEU A 9 10.64 -6.98 -10.03
C LEU A 9 10.87 -5.59 -9.41
N GLU A 10 10.86 -5.49 -8.09
CA GLU A 10 11.13 -4.24 -7.36
C GLU A 10 12.57 -4.17 -6.85
N TYR A 11 13.20 -5.34 -6.60
CA TYR A 11 14.52 -5.46 -6.00
C TYR A 11 15.44 -6.35 -6.84
N GLU A 12 15.52 -6.08 -8.14
CA GLU A 12 16.26 -6.88 -9.14
C GLU A 12 17.73 -7.16 -8.75
N LYS A 13 18.37 -6.23 -8.06
CA LYS A 13 19.79 -6.33 -7.65
C LYS A 13 19.96 -7.11 -6.34
N ASP A 14 18.90 -7.43 -5.63
CA ASP A 14 18.95 -8.15 -4.38
C ASP A 14 18.83 -9.66 -4.65
N ILE A 15 19.92 -10.39 -4.52
CA ILE A 15 19.98 -11.82 -4.82
C ILE A 15 19.00 -12.66 -3.97
N ASN A 16 18.63 -12.20 -2.77
CA ASN A 16 17.70 -12.90 -1.91
C ASN A 16 16.27 -12.92 -2.48
N THR A 17 15.95 -11.99 -3.38
CA THR A 17 14.60 -11.89 -3.98
C THR A 17 14.41 -12.77 -5.21
N HIS A 18 15.49 -13.28 -5.83
CA HIS A 18 15.44 -13.95 -7.13
C HIS A 18 14.63 -15.26 -7.13
N ASN A 19 14.66 -16.02 -6.03
CA ASN A 19 13.93 -17.27 -5.89
C ASN A 19 12.86 -17.22 -4.78
N MET A 20 12.48 -16.01 -4.35
CA MET A 20 11.42 -15.82 -3.37
C MET A 20 10.06 -16.14 -4.00
N ASN A 21 9.36 -17.14 -3.49
CA ASN A 21 8.10 -17.63 -4.05
C ASN A 21 6.94 -17.66 -3.06
N ASP A 22 7.17 -17.23 -1.82
CA ASP A 22 6.21 -17.21 -0.73
C ASP A 22 6.01 -15.79 -0.14
N GLU A 23 6.60 -14.79 -0.78
CA GLU A 23 6.43 -13.37 -0.50
C GLU A 23 6.23 -12.60 -1.80
N PHE A 24 5.44 -11.54 -1.77
CA PHE A 24 5.19 -10.71 -2.94
C PHE A 24 4.89 -9.27 -2.56
N MET A 25 5.10 -8.38 -3.52
CA MET A 25 4.69 -6.98 -3.41
C MET A 25 3.25 -6.79 -3.90
N ILE A 26 2.52 -5.91 -3.24
CA ILE A 26 1.26 -5.32 -3.73
C ILE A 26 1.58 -3.86 -4.07
N GLY A 27 1.60 -3.58 -5.37
CA GLY A 27 2.22 -2.34 -5.85
C GLY A 27 3.73 -2.34 -5.56
N SER A 28 4.30 -1.16 -5.35
CA SER A 28 5.72 -0.96 -4.98
C SER A 28 5.92 -0.71 -3.49
N GLN A 29 4.86 -0.74 -2.69
CA GLN A 29 4.86 -0.17 -1.35
C GLN A 29 4.48 -1.16 -0.25
N LEU A 30 3.73 -2.23 -0.57
CA LEU A 30 3.31 -3.24 0.39
C LEU A 30 4.00 -4.56 0.08
N LEU A 31 4.57 -5.20 1.11
CA LEU A 31 5.07 -6.56 1.07
C LEU A 31 4.10 -7.46 1.84
N ALA A 32 3.61 -8.51 1.22
CA ALA A 32 2.77 -9.51 1.84
C ALA A 32 3.51 -10.85 1.93
N ALA A 33 3.46 -11.46 3.11
CA ALA A 33 4.15 -12.71 3.43
C ALA A 33 3.16 -13.74 4.03
N PRO A 34 2.26 -14.33 3.21
CA PRO A 34 1.25 -15.28 3.70
C PRO A 34 1.90 -16.56 4.27
N VAL A 35 1.23 -17.16 5.24
CA VAL A 35 1.60 -18.48 5.76
C VAL A 35 1.10 -19.56 4.80
N VAL A 36 2.03 -20.29 4.21
CA VAL A 36 1.74 -21.34 3.21
C VAL A 36 1.89 -22.75 3.76
N GLU A 37 2.36 -22.91 4.99
CA GLU A 37 2.53 -24.20 5.66
C GLU A 37 1.38 -24.46 6.64
N GLN A 38 0.79 -25.64 6.55
CA GLN A 38 -0.32 -26.04 7.41
C GLN A 38 0.12 -26.09 8.88
N GLY A 39 -0.60 -25.39 9.75
CA GLY A 39 -0.37 -25.36 11.19
C GLY A 39 0.79 -24.46 11.64
N ALA A 40 1.48 -23.80 10.73
CA ALA A 40 2.48 -22.82 11.11
C ALA A 40 1.80 -21.58 11.74
N THR A 41 2.37 -21.13 12.86
CA THR A 41 1.93 -19.92 13.59
C THR A 41 3.00 -18.85 13.62
N LYS A 42 4.11 -19.11 12.94
CA LYS A 42 5.24 -18.19 12.72
C LYS A 42 5.80 -18.42 11.33
N ARG A 43 6.37 -17.36 10.76
CA ARG A 43 7.14 -17.50 9.52
C ARG A 43 8.37 -16.63 9.53
N MET A 44 9.35 -17.02 8.76
CA MET A 44 10.48 -16.18 8.38
C MET A 44 10.06 -15.30 7.21
N VAL A 45 10.37 -14.01 7.28
CA VAL A 45 10.08 -13.01 6.24
C VAL A 45 11.38 -12.31 5.86
N TYR A 46 11.64 -12.17 4.59
CA TYR A 46 12.73 -11.34 4.09
C TYR A 46 12.22 -9.93 3.82
N LEU A 47 12.79 -8.93 4.46
CA LEU A 47 12.55 -7.52 4.15
C LEU A 47 13.71 -6.98 3.32
N PRO A 48 13.50 -6.60 2.04
CA PRO A 48 14.52 -5.96 1.23
C PRO A 48 15.03 -4.66 1.86
N SER A 49 16.19 -4.18 1.40
CA SER A 49 16.80 -2.95 1.93
C SER A 49 15.84 -1.77 1.91
N GLY A 50 15.86 -0.97 2.98
CA GLY A 50 14.98 0.18 3.23
C GLY A 50 14.40 0.13 4.63
N GLU A 51 13.51 1.06 4.92
CA GLU A 51 12.75 1.10 6.17
C GLU A 51 11.34 0.57 5.92
N TRP A 52 10.88 -0.30 6.82
CA TRP A 52 9.57 -0.95 6.76
C TRP A 52 8.80 -0.72 8.04
N VAL A 53 7.48 -0.71 7.95
CA VAL A 53 6.56 -0.62 9.08
C VAL A 53 5.66 -1.85 9.05
N ASP A 54 5.63 -2.61 10.13
CA ASP A 54 4.66 -3.70 10.29
C ASP A 54 3.24 -3.14 10.26
N TYR A 55 2.42 -3.62 9.31
CA TYR A 55 1.07 -3.09 9.11
C TYR A 55 0.18 -3.22 10.35
N TRP A 56 0.36 -4.27 11.16
CA TRP A 56 -0.49 -4.57 12.31
C TRP A 56 -0.01 -3.89 13.58
N THR A 57 1.29 -4.01 13.88
CA THR A 57 1.86 -3.51 15.14
C THR A 57 2.36 -2.07 15.06
N LYS A 58 2.58 -1.56 13.84
CA LYS A 58 3.22 -0.26 13.55
C LYS A 58 4.68 -0.18 14.00
N GLU A 59 5.32 -1.33 14.22
CA GLU A 59 6.75 -1.42 14.53
C GLU A 59 7.58 -1.07 13.30
N HIS A 60 8.59 -0.22 13.48
CA HIS A 60 9.57 0.12 12.45
C HIS A 60 10.68 -0.93 12.41
N ILE A 61 11.03 -1.36 11.22
CA ILE A 61 11.98 -2.44 10.99
C ILE A 61 12.92 -2.06 9.85
N ALA A 62 14.22 -2.06 10.12
CA ALA A 62 15.22 -1.92 9.06
C ALA A 62 15.18 -3.15 8.15
N GLY A 63 15.19 -2.94 6.84
CA GLY A 63 15.27 -4.01 5.85
C GLY A 63 16.71 -4.52 5.63
N GLY A 64 16.90 -5.31 4.55
CA GLY A 64 18.12 -6.02 4.25
C GLY A 64 18.34 -7.25 5.13
N GLN A 65 17.29 -7.81 5.72
CA GLN A 65 17.39 -8.91 6.68
C GLN A 65 16.19 -9.85 6.66
N TYR A 66 16.39 -11.04 7.23
CA TYR A 66 15.32 -11.96 7.57
C TYR A 66 14.86 -11.70 9.00
N ILE A 67 13.57 -11.74 9.21
CA ILE A 67 12.92 -11.63 10.52
C ILE A 67 11.99 -12.82 10.74
N ILE A 68 11.70 -13.14 12.01
CA ILE A 68 10.68 -14.14 12.37
C ILE A 68 9.48 -13.38 12.94
N ARG A 69 8.30 -13.65 12.39
CA ARG A 69 7.05 -13.03 12.83
C ARG A 69 6.03 -14.07 13.26
N ASP A 70 5.31 -13.76 14.33
CA ASP A 70 4.12 -14.50 14.72
C ASP A 70 3.03 -14.25 13.66
N ALA A 71 2.39 -15.32 13.24
CA ALA A 71 1.35 -15.28 12.22
C ALA A 71 0.23 -16.25 12.63
N PRO A 72 -0.61 -15.86 13.62
CA PRO A 72 -1.80 -16.64 13.97
C PRO A 72 -2.75 -16.69 12.75
N LEU A 73 -3.70 -17.60 12.79
CA LEU A 73 -4.56 -17.95 11.65
C LEU A 73 -5.28 -16.75 11.00
N ASP A 74 -5.58 -15.74 11.79
CA ASP A 74 -6.28 -14.52 11.37
C ASP A 74 -5.35 -13.39 10.92
N THR A 75 -4.04 -13.60 10.90
CA THR A 75 -3.04 -12.57 10.63
C THR A 75 -2.09 -12.98 9.51
N CYS A 76 -2.19 -12.31 8.37
CA CYS A 76 -1.17 -12.35 7.33
C CYS A 76 -0.11 -11.27 7.63
N PRO A 77 1.19 -11.59 7.78
CA PRO A 77 2.23 -10.59 7.88
C PRO A 77 2.25 -9.68 6.65
N ILE A 78 2.13 -8.38 6.89
CA ILE A 78 2.16 -7.32 5.87
C ILE A 78 3.08 -6.22 6.37
N TYR A 79 3.93 -5.72 5.48
CA TYR A 79 4.85 -4.63 5.76
C TYR A 79 4.65 -3.52 4.76
N VAL A 80 4.69 -2.30 5.26
CA VAL A 80 4.53 -1.07 4.49
C VAL A 80 5.87 -0.38 4.41
N LYS A 81 6.29 0.00 3.22
CA LYS A 81 7.52 0.76 3.03
C LYS A 81 7.37 2.15 3.65
N ALA A 82 8.39 2.63 4.35
CA ALA A 82 8.41 4.01 4.88
C ALA A 82 8.17 5.04 3.76
N GLY A 83 7.48 6.13 4.08
CA GLY A 83 7.07 7.15 3.12
C GLY A 83 5.82 6.79 2.29
N THR A 84 5.21 5.63 2.52
CA THR A 84 4.00 5.22 1.79
C THR A 84 2.81 6.09 2.17
N ILE A 85 2.05 6.50 1.15
CA ILE A 85 0.69 7.04 1.29
C ILE A 85 -0.26 5.94 0.83
N LEU A 86 -0.93 5.28 1.78
CA LEU A 86 -1.80 4.13 1.51
C LEU A 86 -3.27 4.56 1.45
N PRO A 87 -3.89 4.53 0.25
CA PRO A 87 -5.30 4.85 0.10
C PRO A 87 -6.18 3.70 0.58
N LYS A 88 -7.26 4.06 1.26
CA LYS A 88 -8.30 3.13 1.72
C LYS A 88 -9.68 3.73 1.52
N TYR A 89 -10.65 2.85 1.38
CA TYR A 89 -12.06 3.20 1.46
C TYR A 89 -12.69 2.68 2.76
N PRO A 90 -13.80 3.26 3.21
CA PRO A 90 -14.59 2.67 4.28
C PRO A 90 -14.93 1.20 3.99
N VAL A 91 -14.97 0.39 5.04
CA VAL A 91 -15.29 -1.04 4.90
C VAL A 91 -16.72 -1.21 4.42
N GLU A 92 -16.89 -2.03 3.39
CA GLU A 92 -18.18 -2.38 2.79
C GLU A 92 -18.33 -3.90 2.71
N ALA A 93 -19.58 -4.38 2.57
CA ALA A 93 -19.86 -5.81 2.43
C ALA A 93 -19.27 -6.38 1.13
N TYR A 94 -19.29 -5.59 0.04
CA TYR A 94 -18.64 -5.88 -1.24
C TYR A 94 -18.41 -4.57 -2.01
N ILE A 95 -17.45 -4.57 -2.92
CA ILE A 95 -17.09 -3.39 -3.73
C ILE A 95 -18.29 -2.96 -4.60
N GLY A 96 -18.58 -1.66 -4.63
CA GLY A 96 -19.68 -1.09 -5.41
C GLY A 96 -21.03 -1.11 -4.72
N THR A 97 -21.09 -1.38 -3.40
CA THR A 97 -22.35 -1.27 -2.62
C THR A 97 -22.85 0.16 -2.58
N LYS A 98 -21.93 1.12 -2.56
CA LYS A 98 -22.19 2.56 -2.49
C LYS A 98 -21.16 3.32 -3.33
N GLU A 99 -21.56 4.52 -3.76
CA GLU A 99 -20.61 5.48 -4.29
C GLU A 99 -19.55 5.84 -3.21
N GLN A 100 -18.29 5.80 -3.59
CA GLN A 100 -17.19 6.10 -2.68
C GLN A 100 -17.03 7.61 -2.53
N LYS A 101 -17.57 8.16 -1.45
CA LYS A 101 -17.55 9.61 -1.14
C LYS A 101 -16.45 10.01 -0.18
N LYS A 102 -15.81 9.03 0.45
CA LYS A 102 -14.74 9.23 1.43
C LYS A 102 -13.48 8.48 1.03
N LEU A 103 -12.37 9.20 0.98
CA LEU A 103 -11.03 8.63 0.85
C LEU A 103 -10.32 8.70 2.19
N ILE A 104 -9.67 7.63 2.60
CA ILE A 104 -8.83 7.57 3.81
C ILE A 104 -7.38 7.38 3.34
N LEU A 105 -6.49 8.26 3.79
CA LEU A 105 -5.05 8.16 3.49
C LEU A 105 -4.29 7.84 4.78
N GLU A 106 -3.66 6.66 4.84
CA GLU A 106 -2.68 6.35 5.88
C GLU A 106 -1.30 6.79 5.38
N VAL A 107 -0.73 7.80 6.05
CA VAL A 107 0.55 8.41 5.70
C VAL A 107 1.61 7.88 6.64
N TYR A 108 2.51 7.07 6.13
CA TYR A 108 3.62 6.47 6.87
C TYR A 108 4.82 7.42 6.88
N ALA A 109 5.49 7.56 8.04
CA ALA A 109 6.64 8.45 8.19
C ALA A 109 7.73 8.21 7.13
N GLY A 110 8.35 9.28 6.64
CA GLY A 110 9.33 9.28 5.55
C GLY A 110 8.91 10.19 4.39
N ASP A 111 9.71 10.25 3.34
CA ASP A 111 9.37 11.02 2.14
C ASP A 111 8.52 10.15 1.20
N GLY A 112 7.43 10.70 0.69
CA GLY A 112 6.54 9.95 -0.17
C GLY A 112 5.70 10.79 -1.12
N GLU A 113 5.35 10.16 -2.25
CA GLU A 113 4.42 10.70 -3.24
C GLU A 113 3.49 9.59 -3.72
N TYR A 114 2.23 9.93 -3.94
CA TYR A 114 1.21 9.01 -4.45
C TYR A 114 0.26 9.74 -5.41
N GLU A 115 0.07 9.18 -6.60
CA GLU A 115 -0.97 9.62 -7.52
C GLU A 115 -2.22 8.76 -7.37
N HIS A 116 -3.33 9.41 -7.06
CA HIS A 116 -4.62 8.77 -6.88
C HIS A 116 -5.55 9.10 -8.05
N TYR A 117 -5.98 8.06 -8.74
CA TYR A 117 -6.93 8.13 -9.82
C TYR A 117 -8.35 7.81 -9.30
N GLN A 118 -9.35 8.58 -9.75
CA GLN A 118 -10.75 8.41 -9.38
C GLN A 118 -11.65 8.56 -10.61
N ASP A 119 -12.47 7.56 -10.89
CA ASP A 119 -13.59 7.61 -11.84
C ASP A 119 -14.77 6.79 -11.29
N ASP A 120 -15.76 6.44 -12.11
CA ASP A 120 -16.90 5.61 -11.70
C ASP A 120 -16.60 4.10 -11.73
N GLY A 121 -15.50 3.68 -12.39
CA GLY A 121 -15.11 2.28 -12.54
C GLY A 121 -16.07 1.43 -13.37
N LEU A 122 -17.01 2.03 -14.12
CA LEU A 122 -18.10 1.34 -14.79
C LEU A 122 -18.04 1.42 -16.32
N ASP A 123 -17.62 2.56 -16.86
CA ASP A 123 -17.62 2.79 -18.29
C ASP A 123 -16.32 3.43 -18.81
N PHE A 124 -16.30 3.83 -20.09
CA PHE A 124 -15.13 4.47 -20.73
C PHE A 124 -15.23 5.99 -20.78
N ALA A 125 -16.05 6.63 -19.95
CA ALA A 125 -16.19 8.09 -19.91
C ALA A 125 -14.87 8.78 -19.54
N TYR A 126 -13.96 8.09 -18.88
CA TYR A 126 -12.61 8.57 -18.58
C TYR A 126 -11.82 8.94 -19.86
N GLU A 127 -12.06 8.29 -21.01
CA GLU A 127 -11.44 8.65 -22.29
C GLU A 127 -11.84 10.05 -22.78
N GLN A 128 -12.95 10.57 -22.26
CA GLN A 128 -13.45 11.94 -22.51
C GLN A 128 -13.16 12.89 -21.35
N GLY A 129 -12.33 12.46 -20.39
CA GLY A 129 -11.89 13.26 -19.27
C GLY A 129 -12.77 13.15 -18.01
N ALA A 130 -13.72 12.21 -17.94
CA ALA A 130 -14.55 12.01 -16.76
C ALA A 130 -13.81 11.25 -15.65
N TYR A 131 -12.73 11.83 -15.13
CA TYR A 131 -11.94 11.30 -14.00
C TYR A 131 -11.30 12.43 -13.20
N ASN A 132 -10.86 12.13 -12.01
CA ASN A 132 -9.96 13.00 -11.25
C ASN A 132 -8.59 12.32 -11.10
N LEU A 133 -7.55 13.14 -11.08
CA LEU A 133 -6.20 12.71 -10.74
C LEU A 133 -5.66 13.62 -9.64
N TYR A 134 -5.42 13.04 -8.48
CA TYR A 134 -4.82 13.72 -7.34
C TYR A 134 -3.35 13.33 -7.23
N ARG A 135 -2.52 14.25 -6.75
CA ARG A 135 -1.17 13.97 -6.26
C ARG A 135 -1.10 14.34 -4.80
N PHE A 136 -0.71 13.37 -3.99
CA PHE A 136 -0.42 13.54 -2.58
C PHE A 136 1.09 13.41 -2.36
N SER A 137 1.68 14.30 -1.57
CA SER A 137 3.11 14.26 -1.25
C SER A 137 3.37 14.73 0.17
N HIS A 138 4.40 14.16 0.81
CA HIS A 138 4.89 14.62 2.10
C HIS A 138 6.39 14.38 2.23
N THR A 139 7.04 15.11 3.13
CA THR A 139 8.47 14.98 3.45
C THR A 139 8.65 14.78 4.94
N GLY A 140 9.39 13.74 5.32
CA GLY A 140 9.64 13.38 6.71
C GLY A 140 8.34 13.15 7.48
N ASN A 141 8.12 13.93 8.53
CA ASN A 141 6.89 13.94 9.33
C ASN A 141 6.04 15.20 9.05
N GLY A 142 6.23 15.81 7.89
CA GLY A 142 5.50 17.00 7.46
C GLY A 142 4.03 16.73 7.17
N GLU A 143 3.27 17.80 7.01
CA GLU A 143 1.87 17.70 6.58
C GLU A 143 1.79 17.18 5.14
N LEU A 144 0.71 16.46 4.85
CA LEU A 144 0.40 15.97 3.51
C LEU A 144 -0.03 17.14 2.63
N GLU A 145 0.64 17.32 1.52
CA GLU A 145 0.25 18.25 0.46
C GLU A 145 -0.65 17.51 -0.55
N GLU A 146 -1.76 18.16 -0.91
CA GLU A 146 -2.69 17.69 -1.94
C GLU A 146 -2.65 18.59 -3.14
N LYS A 147 -2.57 18.02 -4.35
CA LYS A 147 -2.70 18.72 -5.61
C LYS A 147 -3.63 17.98 -6.56
N LEU A 148 -4.71 18.62 -6.98
CA LEU A 148 -5.57 18.11 -8.04
C LEU A 148 -4.93 18.42 -9.41
N LEU A 149 -4.53 17.36 -10.13
CA LEU A 149 -3.88 17.45 -11.43
C LEU A 149 -4.87 17.46 -12.59
N HIS A 150 -5.99 16.73 -12.44
CA HIS A 150 -7.10 16.73 -13.38
C HIS A 150 -8.42 16.67 -12.63
N GLU A 151 -9.42 17.44 -13.10
CA GLU A 151 -10.76 17.52 -12.52
C GLU A 151 -11.80 17.27 -13.62
N GLY A 152 -12.46 16.13 -13.57
CA GLY A 152 -13.49 15.74 -14.53
C GLY A 152 -14.57 14.82 -13.95
N TYR A 153 -14.50 14.56 -12.63
CA TYR A 153 -15.43 13.69 -11.90
C TYR A 153 -15.81 14.33 -10.54
N PRO A 154 -16.96 14.02 -9.95
CA PRO A 154 -17.29 14.49 -8.60
C PRO A 154 -16.20 14.18 -7.59
N LYS A 155 -15.76 15.18 -6.82
CA LYS A 155 -14.72 15.01 -5.80
C LYS A 155 -15.22 14.22 -4.61
N TYR A 156 -14.30 13.65 -3.84
CA TYR A 156 -14.64 13.12 -2.52
C TYR A 156 -15.25 14.21 -1.64
N GLU A 157 -16.30 13.83 -0.90
CA GLU A 157 -16.90 14.72 0.11
C GLU A 157 -15.98 14.90 1.32
N GLU A 158 -15.13 13.88 1.59
CA GLU A 158 -14.20 13.87 2.71
C GLU A 158 -12.90 13.14 2.32
N ILE A 159 -11.74 13.72 2.66
CA ILE A 159 -10.44 13.06 2.65
C ILE A 159 -9.93 13.03 4.09
N GLU A 160 -9.93 11.86 4.72
CA GLU A 160 -9.42 11.64 6.07
C GLU A 160 -7.94 11.26 6.02
N ILE A 161 -7.09 12.00 6.74
CA ILE A 161 -5.65 11.74 6.81
C ILE A 161 -5.31 11.13 8.17
N LYS A 162 -4.61 9.98 8.14
CA LYS A 162 -4.10 9.28 9.33
C LYS A 162 -2.60 9.16 9.27
N TYR A 163 -1.90 9.92 10.07
CA TYR A 163 -0.44 9.81 10.18
C TYR A 163 -0.07 8.58 11.01
N ILE A 164 0.75 7.74 10.42
CA ILE A 164 1.33 6.54 11.05
C ILE A 164 2.78 6.87 11.39
N PRO A 165 3.13 6.86 12.66
CA PRO A 165 4.47 7.19 13.11
C PRO A 165 5.53 6.29 12.53
#